data_94dc09fed87343ea487a7b3d049020ba
#
_entry.id   94dc09fed87343ea487a7b3d049020ba
#
_cell.length_a   1.000
_cell.length_b   1.000
_cell.length_c   1.000
_cell.angle_alpha   90.00
_cell.angle_beta   90.00
_cell.angle_gamma   90.00
#
_symmetry.space_group_name_H-M   'P 1'
#
loop_
_entity.id
_entity.type
_entity.pdbx_description
1 polymer ?
#
loop_
_entity_poly.entity_id
_entity_poly.type
_entity_poly.pdbx_seq_one_letter_code
_entity_poly.pdbx_strand_id
1 'polypeptide(L)'
;MADLRAGLLGIGQMGRHHARVLREVDGIELVGIADPGGDAHGVGGPLSILPDVEALIGLGLDIAIVAVPTRFHEDAALKLAAAGVHTLVEKPIAHSVESGARMVDAFGGAGLVGAVGHIERFNPALQELRRRIEAGDIGAVYQIATRRQGPFPARIADVGVAKDLASHDVDLTAWVAQSPYSTVFGQIALKSGRPHEDMVIASGRLENGVIVNHVVNWLSPMKERVAIVTGELGTFVADTSTGDLTFYANGTFPLEWESVTAFRGVSEGDVTRYAFPKREPLRVELEAFRDAVLGLPSDVVTMEQGLKTLAVVEGVTESARTGESVSF
;
A
#
# COMPACT_ATOMS: atom_id res chain seq x y z
N MET A 1 -13.10 -26.17 -8.78
CA MET A 1 -12.57 -25.48 -9.97
C MET A 1 -11.11 -25.88 -10.07
N ALA A 2 -10.52 -25.88 -11.27
CA ALA A 2 -9.07 -26.05 -11.37
C ALA A 2 -8.37 -24.86 -10.72
N ASP A 3 -7.19 -25.09 -10.13
CA ASP A 3 -6.38 -24.02 -9.55
C ASP A 3 -5.87 -23.09 -10.65
N LEU A 4 -5.77 -21.78 -10.35
CA LEU A 4 -5.17 -20.78 -11.24
C LEU A 4 -3.67 -21.03 -11.36
N ARG A 5 -3.17 -21.12 -12.58
CA ARG A 5 -1.75 -21.31 -12.87
C ARG A 5 -1.01 -19.99 -12.70
N ALA A 6 -0.19 -19.91 -11.66
CA ALA A 6 0.53 -18.69 -11.27
C ALA A 6 1.99 -18.70 -11.73
N GLY A 7 2.42 -17.56 -12.30
CA GLY A 7 3.83 -17.24 -12.53
C GLY A 7 4.33 -16.18 -11.55
N LEU A 8 5.60 -16.27 -11.14
CA LEU A 8 6.26 -15.25 -10.33
C LEU A 8 7.48 -14.72 -11.08
N LEU A 9 7.52 -13.40 -11.31
CA LEU A 9 8.65 -12.71 -11.91
C LEU A 9 9.40 -11.91 -10.85
N GLY A 10 10.66 -12.27 -10.63
CA GLY A 10 11.52 -11.69 -9.59
C GLY A 10 11.43 -12.42 -8.25
N ILE A 11 12.57 -12.87 -7.72
CA ILE A 11 12.71 -13.53 -6.42
C ILE A 11 13.65 -12.78 -5.47
N GLY A 12 13.63 -11.47 -5.59
CA GLY A 12 14.22 -10.58 -4.61
C GLY A 12 13.51 -10.66 -3.25
N GLN A 13 13.60 -9.60 -2.45
CA GLN A 13 13.07 -9.64 -1.08
C GLN A 13 11.53 -9.87 -1.03
N MET A 14 10.73 -9.17 -1.86
CA MET A 14 9.29 -9.41 -1.90
C MET A 14 8.95 -10.71 -2.64
N GLY A 15 9.61 -10.98 -3.76
CA GLY A 15 9.34 -12.18 -4.55
C GLY A 15 9.46 -13.49 -3.77
N ARG A 16 10.44 -13.62 -2.87
CA ARG A 16 10.55 -14.82 -2.01
C ARG A 16 9.36 -14.99 -1.05
N HIS A 17 8.77 -13.87 -0.57
CA HIS A 17 7.55 -13.93 0.25
C HIS A 17 6.36 -14.32 -0.60
N HIS A 18 6.23 -13.76 -1.80
CA HIS A 18 5.21 -14.17 -2.78
C HIS A 18 5.34 -15.65 -3.13
N ALA A 19 6.56 -16.16 -3.41
CA ALA A 19 6.78 -17.57 -3.72
C ALA A 19 6.32 -18.51 -2.59
N ARG A 20 6.54 -18.13 -1.34
CA ARG A 20 6.06 -18.88 -0.18
C ARG A 20 4.53 -18.87 -0.12
N VAL A 21 3.93 -17.69 -0.15
CA VAL A 21 2.48 -17.54 0.03
C VAL A 21 1.69 -18.11 -1.14
N LEU A 22 2.17 -17.98 -2.39
CA LEU A 22 1.55 -18.61 -3.56
C LEU A 22 1.43 -20.15 -3.45
N ARG A 23 2.36 -20.80 -2.73
CA ARG A 23 2.29 -22.25 -2.48
C ARG A 23 1.32 -22.63 -1.37
N GLU A 24 0.85 -21.65 -0.59
CA GLU A 24 -0.01 -21.86 0.58
C GLU A 24 -1.47 -21.43 0.33
N VAL A 25 -1.72 -20.64 -0.71
CA VAL A 25 -3.07 -20.11 -1.02
C VAL A 25 -3.85 -21.14 -1.83
N ASP A 26 -4.97 -21.57 -1.29
CA ASP A 26 -5.88 -22.51 -1.96
C ASP A 26 -6.42 -21.91 -3.28
N GLY A 27 -6.49 -22.73 -4.32
CA GLY A 27 -6.98 -22.32 -5.64
C GLY A 27 -5.94 -21.63 -6.52
N ILE A 28 -4.65 -21.65 -6.10
CA ILE A 28 -3.50 -21.17 -6.89
C ILE A 28 -2.43 -22.26 -6.96
N GLU A 29 -1.93 -22.54 -8.16
CA GLU A 29 -0.77 -23.41 -8.39
C GLU A 29 0.41 -22.58 -8.92
N LEU A 30 1.49 -22.45 -8.14
CA LEU A 30 2.73 -21.80 -8.61
C LEU A 30 3.44 -22.74 -9.59
N VAL A 31 3.32 -22.47 -10.90
CA VAL A 31 3.84 -23.33 -11.97
C VAL A 31 5.18 -22.88 -12.52
N GLY A 32 5.60 -21.62 -12.28
CA GLY A 32 6.87 -21.09 -12.78
C GLY A 32 7.36 -19.89 -12.02
N ILE A 33 8.68 -19.75 -11.99
CA ILE A 33 9.39 -18.58 -11.42
C ILE A 33 10.43 -18.14 -12.44
N ALA A 34 10.52 -16.83 -12.69
CA ALA A 34 11.56 -16.26 -13.54
C ALA A 34 12.35 -15.19 -12.78
N ASP A 35 13.67 -15.25 -12.88
CA ASP A 35 14.61 -14.23 -12.40
C ASP A 35 15.94 -14.32 -13.16
N PRO A 36 16.37 -13.26 -13.86
CA PRO A 36 17.64 -13.28 -14.58
C PRO A 36 18.86 -13.44 -13.68
N GLY A 37 18.72 -13.14 -12.37
CA GLY A 37 19.77 -13.36 -11.36
C GLY A 37 19.86 -14.80 -10.84
N GLY A 38 18.95 -15.70 -11.28
CA GLY A 38 18.86 -17.07 -10.80
C GLY A 38 18.37 -17.17 -9.34
N ASP A 39 18.52 -18.34 -8.74
CA ASP A 39 18.01 -18.65 -7.40
C ASP A 39 19.09 -18.63 -6.32
N ALA A 40 19.59 -17.46 -6.00
CA ALA A 40 20.62 -17.30 -4.97
C ALA A 40 20.16 -17.72 -3.54
N HIS A 41 18.85 -17.91 -3.33
CA HIS A 41 18.29 -18.16 -1.99
C HIS A 41 17.47 -19.46 -1.88
N GLY A 42 17.47 -20.31 -2.92
CA GLY A 42 16.71 -21.57 -2.91
C GLY A 42 15.19 -21.37 -2.91
N VAL A 43 14.71 -20.27 -3.48
CA VAL A 43 13.27 -19.89 -3.50
C VAL A 43 12.48 -20.79 -4.45
N GLY A 44 13.10 -21.26 -5.53
CA GLY A 44 12.45 -22.09 -6.54
C GLY A 44 11.90 -23.39 -6.00
N GLY A 45 12.57 -23.99 -5.00
CA GLY A 45 12.21 -25.33 -4.52
C GLY A 45 12.31 -26.37 -5.63
N PRO A 46 11.20 -27.05 -6.03
CA PRO A 46 11.25 -28.02 -7.12
C PRO A 46 11.21 -27.38 -8.52
N LEU A 47 10.94 -26.07 -8.63
CA LEU A 47 10.83 -25.37 -9.90
C LEU A 47 12.19 -24.87 -10.36
N SER A 48 12.52 -25.08 -11.64
CA SER A 48 13.67 -24.44 -12.27
C SER A 48 13.39 -22.96 -12.49
N ILE A 49 14.38 -22.09 -12.21
CA ILE A 49 14.22 -20.66 -12.46
C ILE A 49 14.39 -20.37 -13.95
N LEU A 50 13.42 -19.70 -14.51
CA LEU A 50 13.39 -19.28 -15.90
C LEU A 50 14.16 -17.96 -16.09
N PRO A 51 14.71 -17.69 -17.28
CA PRO A 51 15.54 -16.52 -17.50
C PRO A 51 14.77 -15.19 -17.55
N ASP A 52 13.52 -15.22 -18.02
CA ASP A 52 12.75 -14.01 -18.35
C ASP A 52 11.22 -14.24 -18.31
N VAL A 53 10.48 -13.16 -18.57
CA VAL A 53 9.02 -13.17 -18.58
C VAL A 53 8.46 -13.96 -19.78
N GLU A 54 9.14 -13.99 -20.91
CA GLU A 54 8.72 -14.71 -22.11
C GLU A 54 8.70 -16.23 -21.86
N ALA A 55 9.75 -16.75 -21.22
CA ALA A 55 9.82 -18.14 -20.83
C ALA A 55 8.72 -18.49 -19.80
N LEU A 56 8.40 -17.54 -18.90
CA LEU A 56 7.36 -17.70 -17.90
C LEU A 56 5.96 -17.74 -18.56
N ILE A 57 5.67 -16.82 -19.49
CA ILE A 57 4.44 -16.80 -20.28
C ILE A 57 4.25 -18.12 -21.07
N GLY A 58 5.35 -18.69 -21.59
CA GLY A 58 5.35 -19.96 -22.31
C GLY A 58 4.81 -21.16 -21.54
N LEU A 59 4.66 -21.05 -20.21
CA LEU A 59 4.05 -22.09 -19.37
C LEU A 59 2.52 -22.10 -19.41
N GLY A 60 1.87 -21.10 -20.02
CA GLY A 60 0.41 -20.98 -20.04
C GLY A 60 -0.14 -20.59 -18.67
N LEU A 61 0.01 -19.31 -18.32
CA LEU A 61 -0.41 -18.75 -17.02
C LEU A 61 -1.82 -18.19 -17.08
N ASP A 62 -2.56 -18.29 -15.96
CA ASP A 62 -3.79 -17.53 -15.73
C ASP A 62 -3.47 -16.21 -15.02
N ILE A 63 -2.54 -16.26 -14.05
CA ILE A 63 -2.14 -15.11 -13.23
C ILE A 63 -0.62 -14.99 -13.15
N ALA A 64 -0.14 -13.76 -12.94
CA ALA A 64 1.27 -13.50 -12.66
C ALA A 64 1.46 -12.47 -11.54
N ILE A 65 2.54 -12.63 -10.77
CA ILE A 65 3.02 -11.65 -9.80
C ILE A 65 4.34 -11.07 -10.31
N VAL A 66 4.41 -9.73 -10.40
CA VAL A 66 5.60 -8.99 -10.83
C VAL A 66 6.25 -8.33 -9.61
N ALA A 67 7.36 -8.91 -9.15
CA ALA A 67 8.12 -8.48 -7.96
C ALA A 67 9.58 -8.14 -8.28
N VAL A 68 9.80 -7.56 -9.46
CA VAL A 68 11.09 -7.05 -9.95
C VAL A 68 11.32 -5.59 -9.50
N PRO A 69 12.50 -4.98 -9.70
CA PRO A 69 12.68 -3.55 -9.48
C PRO A 69 11.72 -2.70 -10.34
N THR A 70 11.25 -1.60 -9.77
CA THR A 70 10.16 -0.75 -10.32
C THR A 70 10.35 -0.35 -11.79
N ARG A 71 11.60 -0.11 -12.22
CA ARG A 71 11.93 0.25 -13.62
C ARG A 71 11.55 -0.81 -14.66
N PHE A 72 11.32 -2.06 -14.22
CA PHE A 72 10.95 -3.18 -15.09
C PHE A 72 9.48 -3.55 -15.02
N HIS A 73 8.68 -2.89 -14.17
CA HIS A 73 7.26 -3.20 -13.97
C HIS A 73 6.47 -3.06 -15.27
N GLU A 74 6.65 -1.93 -15.98
CA GLU A 74 5.91 -1.64 -17.23
C GLU A 74 6.17 -2.68 -18.30
N ASP A 75 7.44 -2.95 -18.65
CA ASP A 75 7.79 -3.92 -19.69
C ASP A 75 7.21 -5.30 -19.40
N ALA A 76 7.38 -5.77 -18.16
CA ALA A 76 6.87 -7.06 -17.75
C ALA A 76 5.33 -7.11 -17.79
N ALA A 77 4.66 -6.10 -17.26
CA ALA A 77 3.20 -6.04 -17.20
C ALA A 77 2.57 -5.96 -18.60
N LEU A 78 3.13 -5.17 -19.51
CA LEU A 78 2.64 -5.07 -20.89
C LEU A 78 2.78 -6.38 -21.66
N LYS A 79 3.87 -7.13 -21.47
CA LYS A 79 4.05 -8.47 -22.06
C LYS A 79 3.04 -9.46 -21.51
N LEU A 80 2.78 -9.44 -20.21
CA LEU A 80 1.78 -10.29 -19.56
C LEU A 80 0.36 -9.93 -20.03
N ALA A 81 0.03 -8.65 -20.14
CA ALA A 81 -1.25 -8.19 -20.66
C ALA A 81 -1.47 -8.65 -22.13
N ALA A 82 -0.44 -8.52 -22.97
CA ALA A 82 -0.49 -8.99 -24.36
C ALA A 82 -0.67 -10.51 -24.47
N ALA A 83 -0.23 -11.26 -23.46
CA ALA A 83 -0.42 -12.71 -23.38
C ALA A 83 -1.76 -13.11 -22.70
N GLY A 84 -2.59 -12.16 -22.28
CA GLY A 84 -3.88 -12.43 -21.65
C GLY A 84 -3.78 -12.87 -20.19
N VAL A 85 -2.71 -12.51 -19.48
CA VAL A 85 -2.43 -12.95 -18.12
C VAL A 85 -2.85 -11.86 -17.12
N HIS A 86 -3.76 -12.18 -16.18
CA HIS A 86 -4.10 -11.29 -15.07
C HIS A 86 -2.87 -11.05 -14.18
N THR A 87 -2.61 -9.82 -13.76
CA THR A 87 -1.32 -9.51 -13.14
C THR A 87 -1.45 -8.64 -11.90
N LEU A 88 -0.76 -9.04 -10.81
CA LEU A 88 -0.47 -8.19 -9.68
C LEU A 88 0.98 -7.70 -9.78
N VAL A 89 1.17 -6.38 -9.79
CA VAL A 89 2.48 -5.72 -9.82
C VAL A 89 2.79 -5.13 -8.46
N GLU A 90 3.99 -5.34 -7.95
CA GLU A 90 4.44 -4.71 -6.71
C GLU A 90 4.39 -3.18 -6.78
N LYS A 91 4.23 -2.57 -5.62
CA LYS A 91 4.25 -1.11 -5.52
C LYS A 91 5.68 -0.53 -5.65
N PRO A 92 5.82 0.72 -6.13
CA PRO A 92 4.80 1.50 -6.82
C PRO A 92 4.44 0.87 -8.17
N ILE A 93 3.25 1.13 -8.70
CA ILE A 93 2.79 0.52 -9.97
C ILE A 93 3.84 0.64 -11.09
N ALA A 94 4.47 1.82 -11.20
CA ALA A 94 5.48 2.11 -12.22
C ALA A 94 6.48 3.16 -11.72
N HIS A 95 7.50 3.46 -12.53
CA HIS A 95 8.48 4.50 -12.23
C HIS A 95 7.96 5.92 -12.47
N SER A 96 6.94 6.10 -13.32
CA SER A 96 6.27 7.39 -13.60
C SER A 96 4.77 7.21 -13.82
N VAL A 97 4.03 8.31 -13.72
CA VAL A 97 2.57 8.34 -13.98
C VAL A 97 2.26 7.93 -15.41
N GLU A 98 3.03 8.38 -16.41
CA GLU A 98 2.82 8.03 -17.82
C GLU A 98 3.01 6.52 -18.06
N SER A 99 4.01 5.93 -17.42
CA SER A 99 4.28 4.50 -17.46
C SER A 99 3.14 3.69 -16.85
N GLY A 100 2.67 4.12 -15.68
CA GLY A 100 1.51 3.52 -15.02
C GLY A 100 0.22 3.63 -15.83
N ALA A 101 -0.01 4.78 -16.50
CA ALA A 101 -1.17 4.98 -17.34
C ALA A 101 -1.21 3.98 -18.52
N ARG A 102 -0.07 3.73 -19.18
CA ARG A 102 0.01 2.71 -20.24
C ARG A 102 -0.34 1.30 -19.74
N MET A 103 0.05 0.98 -18.51
CA MET A 103 -0.34 -0.30 -17.88
C MET A 103 -1.84 -0.38 -17.63
N VAL A 104 -2.43 0.68 -17.06
CA VAL A 104 -3.89 0.78 -16.84
C VAL A 104 -4.65 0.58 -18.16
N ASP A 105 -4.24 1.30 -19.23
CA ASP A 105 -4.87 1.20 -20.54
C ASP A 105 -4.77 -0.22 -21.14
N ALA A 106 -3.61 -0.86 -21.01
CA ALA A 106 -3.37 -2.20 -21.54
C ALA A 106 -4.26 -3.25 -20.86
N PHE A 107 -4.34 -3.24 -19.52
CA PHE A 107 -5.16 -4.19 -18.77
C PHE A 107 -6.66 -3.91 -18.95
N GLY A 108 -7.08 -2.64 -18.90
CA GLY A 108 -8.46 -2.24 -19.14
C GLY A 108 -8.93 -2.58 -20.56
N GLY A 109 -8.11 -2.30 -21.59
CA GLY A 109 -8.40 -2.62 -22.97
C GLY A 109 -8.49 -4.13 -23.28
N ALA A 110 -7.75 -4.94 -22.52
CA ALA A 110 -7.78 -6.41 -22.64
C ALA A 110 -8.86 -7.08 -21.76
N GLY A 111 -9.56 -6.33 -20.90
CA GLY A 111 -10.51 -6.88 -19.94
C GLY A 111 -9.86 -7.76 -18.87
N LEU A 112 -8.60 -7.48 -18.54
CA LEU A 112 -7.82 -8.23 -17.56
C LEU A 112 -7.86 -7.58 -16.19
N VAL A 113 -7.78 -8.39 -15.14
CA VAL A 113 -7.54 -7.90 -13.78
C VAL A 113 -6.08 -7.48 -13.68
N GLY A 114 -5.86 -6.17 -13.54
CA GLY A 114 -4.58 -5.58 -13.18
C GLY A 114 -4.62 -5.06 -11.74
N ALA A 115 -3.72 -5.51 -10.91
CA ALA A 115 -3.66 -5.17 -9.48
C ALA A 115 -2.30 -4.60 -9.08
N VAL A 116 -2.26 -3.87 -7.96
CA VAL A 116 -1.02 -3.32 -7.39
C VAL A 116 -0.86 -3.78 -5.94
N GLY A 117 0.36 -4.21 -5.58
CA GLY A 117 0.72 -4.78 -4.28
C GLY A 117 0.77 -3.74 -3.15
N HIS A 118 -0.33 -3.04 -2.89
CA HIS A 118 -0.47 -2.14 -1.74
C HIS A 118 -0.90 -2.94 -0.48
N ILE A 119 0.00 -3.78 -0.04
CA ILE A 119 -0.18 -4.75 1.05
C ILE A 119 -0.73 -4.15 2.35
N GLU A 120 -0.48 -2.88 2.63
CA GLU A 120 -0.94 -2.23 3.87
C GLU A 120 -2.47 -2.19 3.98
N ARG A 121 -3.22 -2.16 2.87
CA ARG A 121 -4.70 -2.28 2.91
C ARG A 121 -5.18 -3.59 3.54
N PHE A 122 -4.37 -4.63 3.48
CA PHE A 122 -4.66 -5.96 4.03
C PHE A 122 -4.10 -6.15 5.45
N ASN A 123 -3.53 -5.11 6.04
CA ASN A 123 -3.10 -5.13 7.43
C ASN A 123 -4.32 -5.26 8.36
N PRO A 124 -4.34 -6.21 9.30
CA PRO A 124 -5.52 -6.47 10.13
C PRO A 124 -5.98 -5.26 10.94
N ALA A 125 -5.07 -4.40 11.42
CA ALA A 125 -5.45 -3.17 12.12
C ALA A 125 -6.18 -2.19 11.20
N LEU A 126 -5.73 -2.06 9.94
CA LEU A 126 -6.33 -1.15 8.97
C LEU A 126 -7.66 -1.69 8.42
N GLN A 127 -7.78 -3.00 8.23
CA GLN A 127 -9.03 -3.66 7.86
C GLN A 127 -10.11 -3.44 8.95
N GLU A 128 -9.76 -3.67 10.21
CA GLU A 128 -10.68 -3.45 11.32
C GLU A 128 -11.00 -1.95 11.50
N LEU A 129 -10.01 -1.06 11.35
CA LEU A 129 -10.20 0.39 11.35
C LEU A 129 -11.24 0.80 10.29
N ARG A 130 -11.05 0.35 9.04
CA ARG A 130 -11.94 0.66 7.93
C ARG A 130 -13.38 0.18 8.21
N ARG A 131 -13.52 -1.07 8.64
CA ARG A 131 -14.83 -1.65 9.00
C ARG A 131 -15.55 -0.83 10.08
N ARG A 132 -14.81 -0.33 11.08
CA ARG A 132 -15.40 0.49 12.16
C ARG A 132 -15.80 1.88 11.71
N ILE A 133 -15.02 2.49 10.83
CA ILE A 133 -15.37 3.77 10.21
C ILE A 133 -16.66 3.60 9.39
N GLU A 134 -16.77 2.55 8.61
CA GLU A 134 -18.00 2.23 7.83
C GLU A 134 -19.20 1.93 8.72
N ALA A 135 -18.99 1.36 9.90
CA ALA A 135 -20.05 1.14 10.90
C ALA A 135 -20.46 2.42 11.63
N GLY A 136 -19.76 3.54 11.42
CA GLY A 136 -20.04 4.83 12.06
C GLY A 136 -19.47 5.00 13.46
N ASP A 137 -18.58 4.09 13.93
CA ASP A 137 -18.04 4.09 15.30
C ASP A 137 -17.28 5.38 15.67
N ILE A 138 -16.82 6.16 14.68
CA ILE A 138 -16.08 7.41 14.89
C ILE A 138 -16.90 8.68 14.55
N GLY A 139 -18.09 8.53 13.94
CA GLY A 139 -18.84 9.64 13.36
C GLY A 139 -18.13 10.22 12.13
N ALA A 140 -18.25 11.53 11.93
CA ALA A 140 -17.57 12.21 10.84
C ALA A 140 -16.04 12.17 11.06
N VAL A 141 -15.29 11.77 10.02
CA VAL A 141 -13.82 11.78 10.05
C VAL A 141 -13.33 13.21 9.75
N TYR A 142 -12.44 13.73 10.60
CA TYR A 142 -11.87 15.07 10.45
C TYR A 142 -10.45 15.03 9.90
N GLN A 143 -9.63 14.09 10.41
CA GLN A 143 -8.21 14.01 10.09
C GLN A 143 -7.73 12.57 10.07
N ILE A 144 -6.76 12.29 9.16
CA ILE A 144 -5.94 11.07 9.20
C ILE A 144 -4.47 11.48 9.22
N ALA A 145 -3.77 11.14 10.29
CA ALA A 145 -2.34 11.37 10.46
C ALA A 145 -1.59 10.04 10.40
N THR A 146 -0.51 9.97 9.60
CA THR A 146 0.34 8.78 9.57
C THR A 146 1.76 9.10 9.99
N ARG A 147 2.40 8.12 10.62
CA ARG A 147 3.82 8.17 10.93
C ARG A 147 4.46 6.85 10.56
N ARG A 148 5.39 6.91 9.61
CA ARG A 148 6.11 5.75 9.07
C ARG A 148 7.59 6.06 9.03
N GLN A 149 8.30 5.64 10.05
CA GLN A 149 9.71 5.94 10.19
C GLN A 149 10.52 4.74 10.70
N GLY A 150 11.83 4.78 10.45
CA GLY A 150 12.74 3.73 10.88
C GLY A 150 14.13 3.91 10.29
N PRO A 151 15.07 3.00 10.61
CA PRO A 151 16.40 3.05 10.00
C PRO A 151 16.35 2.73 8.51
N PHE A 152 17.30 3.30 7.77
CA PHE A 152 17.44 3.08 6.33
C PHE A 152 17.61 1.59 6.00
N PRO A 153 16.76 1.03 5.13
CA PRO A 153 16.92 -0.35 4.67
C PRO A 153 17.95 -0.42 3.54
N ALA A 154 19.14 -0.95 3.80
CA ALA A 154 20.26 -0.99 2.85
C ALA A 154 19.93 -1.64 1.47
N ARG A 155 18.80 -2.35 1.37
CA ARG A 155 18.32 -2.99 0.13
C ARG A 155 17.73 -2.01 -0.89
N ILE A 156 17.32 -0.80 -0.46
CA ILE A 156 16.68 0.21 -1.32
C ILE A 156 17.78 1.07 -1.94
N ALA A 157 17.92 1.00 -3.26
CA ALA A 157 18.96 1.70 -3.99
C ALA A 157 18.45 2.66 -5.08
N ASP A 158 17.26 2.43 -5.58
CA ASP A 158 16.73 3.01 -6.82
C ASP A 158 15.63 4.06 -6.63
N VAL A 159 15.10 4.21 -5.41
CA VAL A 159 14.04 5.17 -5.09
C VAL A 159 14.29 5.88 -3.76
N GLY A 160 13.60 7.01 -3.54
CA GLY A 160 13.54 7.71 -2.27
C GLY A 160 12.41 7.21 -1.36
N VAL A 161 12.37 7.79 -0.15
CA VAL A 161 11.40 7.44 0.87
C VAL A 161 9.96 7.76 0.47
N ALA A 162 9.77 8.74 -0.45
CA ALA A 162 8.45 9.08 -0.99
C ALA A 162 7.83 7.89 -1.74
N LYS A 163 8.53 7.36 -2.73
CA LYS A 163 8.04 6.21 -3.52
C LYS A 163 8.06 4.89 -2.75
N ASP A 164 9.03 4.68 -1.84
CA ASP A 164 9.08 3.43 -1.09
C ASP A 164 8.11 3.39 0.10
N LEU A 165 8.10 4.40 0.96
CA LEU A 165 7.31 4.38 2.18
C LEU A 165 6.05 5.25 2.14
N ALA A 166 6.15 6.52 1.65
CA ALA A 166 5.00 7.42 1.68
C ALA A 166 3.87 6.95 0.75
N SER A 167 4.17 6.16 -0.29
CA SER A 167 3.16 5.54 -1.14
C SER A 167 2.19 4.64 -0.36
N HIS A 168 2.65 3.95 0.68
CA HIS A 168 1.76 3.20 1.57
C HIS A 168 0.80 4.11 2.34
N ASP A 169 1.30 5.23 2.85
CA ASP A 169 0.52 6.15 3.68
C ASP A 169 -0.48 6.96 2.84
N VAL A 170 -0.09 7.35 1.63
CA VAL A 170 -0.98 7.99 0.65
C VAL A 170 -2.12 7.04 0.25
N ASP A 171 -1.79 5.80 -0.09
CA ASP A 171 -2.77 4.80 -0.46
C ASP A 171 -3.75 4.50 0.67
N LEU A 172 -3.23 4.18 1.86
CA LEU A 172 -4.07 3.80 3.00
C LEU A 172 -5.00 4.93 3.45
N THR A 173 -4.57 6.19 3.39
CA THR A 173 -5.42 7.32 3.83
C THR A 173 -6.58 7.57 2.88
N ALA A 174 -6.34 7.54 1.57
CA ALA A 174 -7.40 7.63 0.57
C ALA A 174 -8.39 6.46 0.69
N TRP A 175 -7.87 5.25 0.92
CA TRP A 175 -8.69 4.05 1.11
C TRP A 175 -9.50 4.10 2.40
N VAL A 176 -8.91 4.45 3.55
CA VAL A 176 -9.60 4.55 4.85
C VAL A 176 -10.69 5.61 4.82
N ALA A 177 -10.41 6.78 4.22
CA ALA A 177 -11.37 7.88 4.10
C ALA A 177 -12.39 7.70 2.95
N GLN A 178 -12.21 6.68 2.10
CA GLN A 178 -13.04 6.44 0.89
C GLN A 178 -13.12 7.67 -0.03
N SER A 179 -12.03 8.41 -0.15
CA SER A 179 -12.01 9.66 -0.90
C SER A 179 -10.63 9.91 -1.49
N PRO A 180 -10.54 10.31 -2.77
CA PRO A 180 -9.25 10.63 -3.37
C PRO A 180 -8.71 11.96 -2.82
N TYR A 181 -7.43 12.20 -3.08
CA TYR A 181 -6.80 13.47 -2.79
C TYR A 181 -7.29 14.56 -3.74
N SER A 182 -7.55 15.75 -3.20
CA SER A 182 -7.81 16.97 -3.99
C SER A 182 -6.57 17.86 -4.05
N THR A 183 -5.76 17.91 -2.96
CA THR A 183 -4.55 18.72 -2.91
C THR A 183 -3.51 18.10 -2.01
N VAL A 184 -2.23 18.35 -2.31
CA VAL A 184 -1.10 18.05 -1.41
C VAL A 184 -0.11 19.19 -1.34
N PHE A 185 0.57 19.32 -0.20
CA PHE A 185 1.76 20.14 0.02
C PHE A 185 2.82 19.27 0.70
N GLY A 186 4.06 19.29 0.17
CA GLY A 186 5.13 18.45 0.64
C GLY A 186 6.43 19.20 0.93
N GLN A 187 7.22 18.61 1.82
CA GLN A 187 8.62 18.96 2.06
C GLN A 187 9.46 17.70 2.09
N ILE A 188 10.65 17.77 1.51
CA ILE A 188 11.60 16.65 1.48
C ILE A 188 12.95 17.07 2.06
N ALA A 189 13.74 16.08 2.51
CA ALA A 189 15.12 16.32 2.90
C ALA A 189 16.02 15.17 2.43
N LEU A 190 17.24 15.53 2.01
CA LEU A 190 18.33 14.61 1.67
C LEU A 190 19.40 14.76 2.75
N LYS A 191 19.62 13.73 3.56
CA LYS A 191 20.51 13.77 4.73
C LYS A 191 21.57 12.68 4.74
N SER A 192 21.36 11.57 4.03
CA SER A 192 22.25 10.41 4.01
C SER A 192 23.37 10.50 2.99
N GLY A 193 23.41 11.53 2.13
CA GLY A 193 24.33 11.66 1.01
C GLY A 193 23.94 10.84 -0.23
N ARG A 194 22.76 10.21 -0.23
CA ARG A 194 22.18 9.53 -1.39
C ARG A 194 21.54 10.55 -2.35
N PRO A 195 21.36 10.18 -3.63
CA PRO A 195 20.69 11.06 -4.61
C PRO A 195 19.15 11.13 -4.44
N HIS A 196 18.59 10.39 -3.48
CA HIS A 196 17.17 10.30 -3.19
C HIS A 196 16.86 10.87 -1.81
N GLU A 197 15.64 11.34 -1.63
CA GLU A 197 15.16 11.89 -0.36
C GLU A 197 15.07 10.80 0.74
N ASP A 198 15.42 11.21 1.96
CA ASP A 198 15.41 10.37 3.15
C ASP A 198 14.24 10.70 4.09
N MET A 199 13.61 11.84 3.88
CA MET A 199 12.49 12.33 4.68
C MET A 199 11.46 13.00 3.77
N VAL A 200 10.19 12.73 4.05
CA VAL A 200 9.01 13.41 3.51
C VAL A 200 8.13 13.83 4.67
N ILE A 201 7.72 15.10 4.67
CA ILE A 201 6.61 15.59 5.48
C ILE A 201 5.60 16.17 4.50
N ALA A 202 4.38 15.66 4.53
CA ALA A 202 3.33 16.10 3.63
C ALA A 202 2.03 16.36 4.37
N SER A 203 1.26 17.32 3.88
CA SER A 203 -0.14 17.55 4.26
C SER A 203 -1.00 17.60 3.00
N GLY A 204 -2.28 17.27 3.15
CA GLY A 204 -3.20 17.29 2.03
C GLY A 204 -4.64 17.38 2.46
N ARG A 205 -5.52 17.49 1.49
CA ARG A 205 -6.96 17.44 1.66
C ARG A 205 -7.54 16.42 0.70
N LEU A 206 -8.47 15.64 1.19
CA LEU A 206 -9.27 14.74 0.36
C LEU A 206 -10.52 15.47 -0.17
N GLU A 207 -11.13 14.95 -1.23
CA GLU A 207 -12.34 15.56 -1.84
C GLU A 207 -13.51 15.68 -0.85
N ASN A 208 -13.64 14.72 0.08
CA ASN A 208 -14.65 14.75 1.14
C ASN A 208 -14.31 15.74 2.30
N GLY A 209 -13.23 16.50 2.18
CA GLY A 209 -12.81 17.53 3.13
C GLY A 209 -11.90 17.05 4.26
N VAL A 210 -11.67 15.74 4.41
CA VAL A 210 -10.75 15.19 5.41
C VAL A 210 -9.33 15.73 5.19
N ILE A 211 -8.69 16.18 6.27
CA ILE A 211 -7.30 16.65 6.25
C ILE A 211 -6.38 15.46 6.52
N VAL A 212 -5.32 15.34 5.74
CA VAL A 212 -4.33 14.28 5.93
C VAL A 212 -2.94 14.87 6.16
N ASN A 213 -2.11 14.15 6.94
CA ASN A 213 -0.71 14.51 7.12
C ASN A 213 0.15 13.26 7.29
N HIS A 214 1.35 13.32 6.73
CA HIS A 214 2.30 12.21 6.69
C HIS A 214 3.67 12.64 7.20
N VAL A 215 4.25 11.85 8.09
CA VAL A 215 5.65 11.97 8.54
C VAL A 215 6.36 10.67 8.22
N VAL A 216 7.20 10.70 7.19
CA VAL A 216 7.85 9.52 6.67
C VAL A 216 9.35 9.74 6.57
N ASN A 217 10.17 8.84 7.14
CA ASN A 217 11.62 8.95 7.01
C ASN A 217 12.36 7.65 7.27
N TRP A 218 13.61 7.60 6.77
CA TRP A 218 14.61 6.57 7.03
C TRP A 218 15.71 7.03 8.02
N LEU A 219 15.48 8.10 8.76
CA LEU A 219 16.47 8.77 9.62
C LEU A 219 16.29 8.42 11.10
N SER A 220 15.16 7.84 11.47
CA SER A 220 14.87 7.47 12.85
C SER A 220 15.48 6.11 13.21
N PRO A 221 16.15 5.97 14.35
CA PRO A 221 16.53 4.66 14.88
C PRO A 221 15.33 3.86 15.39
N MET A 222 14.23 4.53 15.71
CA MET A 222 12.99 3.91 16.17
C MET A 222 12.11 3.57 14.98
N LYS A 223 11.67 2.32 14.90
CA LYS A 223 10.68 1.87 13.90
C LYS A 223 9.28 2.19 14.42
N GLU A 224 8.53 3.00 13.66
CA GLU A 224 7.16 3.36 13.96
C GLU A 224 6.31 3.28 12.69
N ARG A 225 5.11 2.70 12.80
CA ARG A 225 4.16 2.56 11.69
C ARG A 225 2.74 2.71 12.26
N VAL A 226 2.26 3.94 12.33
CA VAL A 226 0.99 4.27 12.99
C VAL A 226 0.12 5.12 12.06
N ALA A 227 -1.17 4.80 12.03
CA ALA A 227 -2.21 5.65 11.47
C ALA A 227 -3.17 6.07 12.59
N ILE A 228 -3.40 7.38 12.70
CA ILE A 228 -4.28 7.99 13.69
C ILE A 228 -5.45 8.63 12.92
N VAL A 229 -6.66 8.23 13.23
CA VAL A 229 -7.88 8.79 12.62
C VAL A 229 -8.68 9.50 13.71
N THR A 230 -8.80 10.82 13.57
CA THR A 230 -9.57 11.65 14.48
C THR A 230 -10.92 12.00 13.86
N GLY A 231 -11.98 11.81 14.61
CA GLY A 231 -13.33 12.11 14.17
C GLY A 231 -14.22 12.66 15.29
N GLU A 232 -15.48 12.73 15.02
CA GLU A 232 -16.51 13.36 15.87
C GLU A 232 -16.63 12.68 17.25
N LEU A 233 -16.54 11.33 17.30
CA LEU A 233 -16.79 10.55 18.53
C LEU A 233 -15.51 10.13 19.24
N GLY A 234 -14.33 10.37 18.65
CA GLY A 234 -13.06 9.99 19.26
C GLY A 234 -11.93 9.83 18.26
N THR A 235 -10.93 9.03 18.65
CA THR A 235 -9.73 8.81 17.85
C THR A 235 -9.38 7.32 17.79
N PHE A 236 -9.21 6.79 16.59
CA PHE A 236 -8.58 5.48 16.39
C PHE A 236 -7.07 5.62 16.24
N VAL A 237 -6.33 4.69 16.85
CA VAL A 237 -4.89 4.51 16.66
C VAL A 237 -4.66 3.09 16.16
N ALA A 238 -4.19 2.96 14.92
CA ALA A 238 -3.82 1.70 14.30
C ALA A 238 -2.29 1.59 14.24
N ASP A 239 -1.70 0.63 14.94
CA ASP A 239 -0.30 0.26 14.82
C ASP A 239 -0.17 -0.89 13.81
N THR A 240 0.35 -0.59 12.61
CA THR A 240 0.46 -1.60 11.56
C THR A 240 1.65 -2.54 11.76
N SER A 241 2.59 -2.22 12.65
CA SER A 241 3.69 -3.13 13.00
C SER A 241 3.24 -4.30 13.87
N THR A 242 2.31 -4.04 14.79
CA THR A 242 1.75 -5.06 15.70
C THR A 242 0.40 -5.59 15.24
N GLY A 243 -0.24 -4.89 14.31
CA GLY A 243 -1.61 -5.17 13.87
C GLY A 243 -2.64 -4.86 14.96
N ASP A 244 -2.42 -3.85 15.79
CA ASP A 244 -3.29 -3.47 16.89
C ASP A 244 -4.14 -2.24 16.53
N LEU A 245 -5.38 -2.22 17.03
CA LEU A 245 -6.29 -1.10 16.93
C LEU A 245 -6.80 -0.70 18.31
N THR A 246 -6.67 0.59 18.63
CA THR A 246 -7.19 1.18 19.87
C THR A 246 -8.10 2.36 19.54
N PHE A 247 -9.21 2.47 20.23
CA PHE A 247 -10.13 3.62 20.17
C PHE A 247 -10.09 4.39 21.49
N TYR A 248 -9.93 5.68 21.38
CA TYR A 248 -10.02 6.65 22.46
C TYR A 248 -11.32 7.42 22.26
N ALA A 249 -12.33 7.13 23.05
CA ALA A 249 -13.63 7.80 22.96
C ALA A 249 -13.56 9.22 23.54
N ASN A 250 -14.36 10.13 23.01
CA ASN A 250 -14.62 11.41 23.66
C ASN A 250 -15.42 11.18 24.95
N GLY A 251 -14.98 11.77 26.05
CA GLY A 251 -15.66 11.68 27.35
C GLY A 251 -16.86 12.60 27.42
N THR A 252 -17.83 12.20 28.23
CA THR A 252 -19.04 12.95 28.53
C THR A 252 -19.02 13.59 29.92
N PHE A 253 -17.95 13.36 30.70
CA PHE A 253 -17.86 13.88 32.06
C PHE A 253 -17.38 15.34 32.08
N PRO A 254 -18.03 16.24 32.83
CA PRO A 254 -17.55 17.59 33.03
C PRO A 254 -16.21 17.54 33.79
N LEU A 255 -15.20 18.25 33.26
CA LEU A 255 -13.93 18.44 33.97
C LEU A 255 -14.17 19.40 35.13
N GLU A 256 -13.73 19.03 36.34
CA GLU A 256 -13.87 19.87 37.58
C GLU A 256 -13.06 21.18 37.51
N TRP A 257 -12.15 21.33 36.55
CA TRP A 257 -11.35 22.53 36.34
C TRP A 257 -12.00 23.44 35.26
N GLU A 258 -12.75 24.44 35.73
CA GLU A 258 -13.42 25.41 34.85
C GLU A 258 -12.48 26.08 33.82
N SER A 259 -11.23 26.36 34.18
CA SER A 259 -10.24 26.95 33.29
C SER A 259 -9.78 26.01 32.16
N VAL A 260 -9.89 24.70 32.33
CA VAL A 260 -9.54 23.69 31.32
C VAL A 260 -10.75 23.36 30.46
N THR A 261 -11.96 23.38 31.02
CA THR A 261 -13.24 23.14 30.33
C THR A 261 -13.49 24.19 29.23
N ALA A 262 -13.09 25.45 29.49
CA ALA A 262 -13.22 26.53 28.52
C ALA A 262 -12.32 26.37 27.27
N PHE A 263 -11.25 25.56 27.34
CA PHE A 263 -10.29 25.35 26.27
C PHE A 263 -10.43 24.00 25.56
N ARG A 264 -11.14 23.03 26.11
CA ARG A 264 -11.28 21.68 25.55
C ARG A 264 -12.69 21.44 25.05
N GLY A 265 -12.84 21.34 23.72
CA GLY A 265 -14.10 20.91 23.11
C GLY A 265 -14.43 19.43 23.36
N VAL A 266 -13.47 18.63 23.86
CA VAL A 266 -13.62 17.20 24.18
C VAL A 266 -12.87 16.86 25.45
N SER A 267 -13.41 15.91 26.27
CA SER A 267 -12.72 15.30 27.42
C SER A 267 -12.27 13.87 27.09
N GLU A 268 -11.38 13.33 27.89
CA GLU A 268 -10.97 11.92 27.77
C GLU A 268 -12.12 11.02 28.22
N GLY A 269 -12.45 10.04 27.41
CA GLY A 269 -13.42 8.99 27.69
C GLY A 269 -12.76 7.63 27.81
N ASP A 270 -13.51 6.58 27.54
CA ASP A 270 -13.02 5.20 27.60
C ASP A 270 -12.00 4.90 26.51
N VAL A 271 -11.02 4.04 26.85
CA VAL A 271 -10.04 3.50 25.91
C VAL A 271 -10.33 2.03 25.66
N THR A 272 -10.61 1.69 24.41
CA THR A 272 -10.90 0.32 24.01
C THR A 272 -9.82 -0.19 23.05
N ARG A 273 -9.09 -1.25 23.44
CA ARG A 273 -8.25 -2.01 22.53
C ARG A 273 -9.05 -3.19 21.98
N TYR A 274 -9.14 -3.28 20.66
CA TYR A 274 -9.93 -4.31 20.02
C TYR A 274 -9.16 -5.61 19.81
N ALA A 275 -9.86 -6.74 19.99
CA ALA A 275 -9.36 -8.07 19.67
C ALA A 275 -10.05 -8.57 18.39
N PHE A 276 -9.26 -8.95 17.39
CA PHE A 276 -9.72 -9.49 16.12
C PHE A 276 -8.66 -10.44 15.53
N PRO A 277 -9.04 -11.33 14.60
CA PRO A 277 -8.09 -12.21 13.92
C PRO A 277 -7.03 -11.41 13.15
N LYS A 278 -5.77 -11.82 13.31
CA LYS A 278 -4.64 -11.19 12.59
C LYS A 278 -4.15 -12.16 11.51
N ARG A 279 -4.72 -12.05 10.33
CA ARG A 279 -4.29 -12.81 9.16
C ARG A 279 -3.04 -12.17 8.55
N GLU A 280 -2.20 -12.98 7.89
CA GLU A 280 -1.02 -12.46 7.19
C GLU A 280 -1.46 -11.56 6.01
N PRO A 281 -1.02 -10.28 5.95
CA PRO A 281 -1.46 -9.35 4.92
C PRO A 281 -1.21 -9.84 3.49
N LEU A 282 -0.02 -10.41 3.22
CA LEU A 282 0.34 -10.89 1.88
C LEU A 282 -0.55 -12.05 1.42
N ARG A 283 -0.96 -12.92 2.35
CA ARG A 283 -1.89 -14.00 2.05
C ARG A 283 -3.26 -13.45 1.68
N VAL A 284 -3.77 -12.48 2.47
CA VAL A 284 -5.08 -11.86 2.20
C VAL A 284 -5.06 -11.10 0.87
N GLU A 285 -3.96 -10.42 0.53
CA GLU A 285 -3.79 -9.75 -0.76
C GLU A 285 -3.86 -10.72 -1.94
N LEU A 286 -3.14 -11.85 -1.87
CA LEU A 286 -3.15 -12.86 -2.94
C LEU A 286 -4.50 -13.57 -3.05
N GLU A 287 -5.18 -13.83 -1.94
CA GLU A 287 -6.56 -14.33 -1.95
C GLU A 287 -7.51 -13.32 -2.61
N ALA A 288 -7.40 -12.02 -2.27
CA ALA A 288 -8.19 -10.97 -2.90
C ALA A 288 -7.91 -10.86 -4.41
N PHE A 289 -6.65 -10.99 -4.84
CA PHE A 289 -6.30 -11.01 -6.25
C PHE A 289 -6.90 -12.22 -6.97
N ARG A 290 -6.77 -13.43 -6.41
CA ARG A 290 -7.42 -14.65 -6.92
C ARG A 290 -8.93 -14.45 -7.06
N ASP A 291 -9.58 -13.93 -6.04
CA ASP A 291 -11.03 -13.73 -6.01
C ASP A 291 -11.48 -12.74 -7.08
N ALA A 292 -10.75 -11.65 -7.29
CA ALA A 292 -10.99 -10.72 -8.38
C ALA A 292 -10.91 -11.38 -9.76
N VAL A 293 -9.90 -12.22 -9.99
CA VAL A 293 -9.73 -12.98 -11.26
C VAL A 293 -10.90 -13.96 -11.48
N LEU A 294 -11.41 -14.57 -10.41
CA LEU A 294 -12.56 -15.46 -10.46
C LEU A 294 -13.91 -14.73 -10.54
N GLY A 295 -13.94 -13.40 -10.59
CA GLY A 295 -15.16 -12.58 -10.61
C GLY A 295 -15.93 -12.59 -9.28
N LEU A 296 -15.27 -12.92 -8.16
CA LEU A 296 -15.84 -12.88 -6.82
C LEU A 296 -15.67 -11.47 -6.22
N PRO A 297 -16.48 -11.09 -5.22
CA PRO A 297 -16.27 -9.85 -4.46
C PRO A 297 -14.85 -9.78 -3.89
N SER A 298 -14.16 -8.68 -4.15
CA SER A 298 -12.76 -8.51 -3.77
C SER A 298 -12.41 -7.05 -3.52
N ASP A 299 -11.54 -6.82 -2.53
CA ASP A 299 -10.95 -5.52 -2.20
C ASP A 299 -9.54 -5.35 -2.83
N VAL A 300 -9.25 -6.04 -3.93
CA VAL A 300 -7.97 -5.91 -4.62
C VAL A 300 -7.71 -4.46 -5.01
N VAL A 301 -6.47 -4.01 -4.88
CA VAL A 301 -6.09 -2.65 -5.31
C VAL A 301 -5.93 -2.65 -6.82
N THR A 302 -6.79 -1.93 -7.53
CA THR A 302 -6.71 -1.85 -9.00
C THR A 302 -5.52 -1.03 -9.47
N MET A 303 -5.11 -1.22 -10.72
CA MET A 303 -4.03 -0.41 -11.32
C MET A 303 -4.37 1.08 -11.37
N GLU A 304 -5.64 1.45 -11.57
CA GLU A 304 -6.12 2.83 -11.53
C GLU A 304 -5.93 3.45 -10.15
N GLN A 305 -6.21 2.70 -9.10
CA GLN A 305 -5.98 3.16 -7.72
C GLN A 305 -4.49 3.31 -7.43
N GLY A 306 -3.67 2.34 -7.85
CA GLY A 306 -2.21 2.43 -7.74
C GLY A 306 -1.61 3.60 -8.52
N LEU A 307 -2.17 3.91 -9.71
CA LEU A 307 -1.79 5.07 -10.51
C LEU A 307 -2.12 6.39 -9.79
N LYS A 308 -3.32 6.50 -9.21
CA LYS A 308 -3.70 7.68 -8.41
C LYS A 308 -2.76 7.86 -7.22
N THR A 309 -2.40 6.79 -6.53
CA THR A 309 -1.43 6.83 -5.43
C THR A 309 -0.07 7.33 -5.92
N LEU A 310 0.43 6.84 -7.05
CA LEU A 310 1.69 7.29 -7.64
C LEU A 310 1.64 8.78 -8.02
N ALA A 311 0.54 9.26 -8.61
CA ALA A 311 0.35 10.65 -8.96
C ALA A 311 0.42 11.57 -7.74
N VAL A 312 -0.21 11.18 -6.63
CA VAL A 312 -0.14 11.94 -5.36
C VAL A 312 1.29 11.97 -4.80
N VAL A 313 2.01 10.84 -4.83
CA VAL A 313 3.41 10.79 -4.37
C VAL A 313 4.32 11.67 -5.23
N GLU A 314 4.15 11.69 -6.55
CA GLU A 314 4.87 12.61 -7.45
C GLU A 314 4.47 14.06 -7.19
N GLY A 315 3.18 14.34 -6.93
CA GLY A 315 2.71 15.65 -6.51
C GLY A 315 3.34 16.15 -5.21
N VAL A 316 3.56 15.27 -4.23
CA VAL A 316 4.27 15.62 -2.99
C VAL A 316 5.72 16.05 -3.28
N THR A 317 6.43 15.33 -4.14
CA THR A 317 7.82 15.67 -4.52
C THR A 317 7.89 16.94 -5.37
N GLU A 318 6.94 17.14 -6.27
CA GLU A 318 6.83 18.36 -7.06
C GLU A 318 6.52 19.57 -6.18
N SER A 319 5.58 19.43 -5.24
CA SER A 319 5.29 20.47 -4.25
C SER A 319 6.53 20.87 -3.44
N ALA A 320 7.32 19.89 -3.02
CA ALA A 320 8.56 20.15 -2.30
C ALA A 320 9.60 20.88 -3.16
N ARG A 321 9.60 20.66 -4.48
CA ARG A 321 10.50 21.32 -5.43
C ARG A 321 10.09 22.76 -5.74
N THR A 322 8.78 23.02 -5.88
CA THR A 322 8.22 24.33 -6.28
C THR A 322 7.91 25.22 -5.09
N GLY A 323 7.64 24.65 -3.92
CA GLY A 323 7.10 25.38 -2.75
C GLY A 323 5.60 25.69 -2.87
N GLU A 324 4.91 25.11 -3.84
CA GLU A 324 3.48 25.30 -4.10
C GLU A 324 2.66 24.05 -3.84
N SER A 325 1.37 24.20 -3.56
CA SER A 325 0.44 23.06 -3.47
C SER A 325 0.16 22.50 -4.86
N VAL A 326 0.04 21.16 -4.94
CA VAL A 326 -0.36 20.45 -6.14
C VAL A 326 -1.82 19.99 -5.99
N SER A 327 -2.65 20.19 -7.03
CA SER A 327 -4.04 19.76 -7.11
C SER A 327 -4.19 18.59 -8.10
N PHE A 328 -5.21 17.73 -7.87
CA PHE A 328 -5.52 16.53 -8.65
C PHE A 328 -6.92 16.59 -9.25
#